data_089dd5360c52907488e2ac91363673c6
#
_entry.id   089dd5360c52907488e2ac91363673c6
#
_cell.length_a   1.000
_cell.length_b   1.000
_cell.length_c   1.000
_cell.angle_alpha   90.00
_cell.angle_beta   90.00
_cell.angle_gamma   90.00
#
_symmetry.space_group_name_H-M   'P 1'
#
loop_
_entity.id
_entity.type
_entity.pdbx_description
1 polymer ?
#
loop_
_entity_poly.entity_id
_entity_poly.type
_entity_poly.pdbx_seq_one_letter_code
_entity_poly.pdbx_strand_id
1 'polypeptide(L)'
;MSLLRGFEKFLLVVAVTMAVGCSSKGSDGDYLGTAFPSRRPTFEPEGRRLGYVANRGSDTVSVLDLDAMTLLGSVPIGRDPVDIDGPRGVALDTASGLAYVALSYPFATPSAHALSQGEATQRSGYVQALKLLDLSIAGELRVDPSATEVAFSASTGKLAVAHADVFRALSSDMTARRANLVLVDPASAIAEGDALPRRLPVCAVPSAIAFNGDGSRVFVSCTGEDSIAVVDAGSGEVLSRVPAGAAAVNKPYALVADLARERLLVSNQVSSTVSAFDLSDTPNLLSTFELVTWVDEQRFVLGVPFFPALVSESRLAVPFQAPNGAALFDTTSGELVAHLQYSDTECTNPVEFSVTSDSRLRLVCEGDHYRPGAVVEVDPETLAIKSSVSVEIYPERMTILEP
;
A
#
# COMPACT_ATOMS: atom_id res chain seq x y z
N MET A 1 25.86 60.85 -17.72
CA MET A 1 24.85 60.88 -16.61
C MET A 1 23.44 60.46 -16.99
N SER A 2 23.21 59.73 -18.10
CA SER A 2 21.86 59.31 -18.51
C SER A 2 21.63 57.79 -18.52
N LEU A 3 22.63 56.99 -18.21
CA LEU A 3 22.56 55.53 -18.16
C LEU A 3 22.18 54.96 -16.76
N LEU A 4 22.31 55.72 -15.70
CA LEU A 4 21.99 55.27 -14.33
C LEU A 4 20.50 55.39 -13.98
N ARG A 5 19.74 56.24 -14.67
CA ARG A 5 18.26 56.37 -14.38
C ARG A 5 17.41 55.26 -15.00
N GLY A 6 17.95 54.46 -15.90
CA GLY A 6 17.26 53.31 -16.50
C GLY A 6 17.33 52.04 -15.63
N PHE A 7 18.38 51.91 -14.85
CA PHE A 7 18.60 50.73 -14.02
C PHE A 7 17.75 50.72 -12.73
N GLU A 8 17.51 51.90 -12.15
CA GLU A 8 16.63 51.97 -10.94
C GLU A 8 15.17 51.65 -11.26
N LYS A 9 14.68 52.02 -12.43
CA LYS A 9 13.31 51.68 -12.83
C LYS A 9 13.13 50.20 -13.20
N PHE A 10 14.19 49.54 -13.67
CA PHE A 10 14.16 48.12 -14.02
C PHE A 10 14.23 47.23 -12.75
N LEU A 11 15.03 47.66 -11.75
CA LEU A 11 15.07 46.96 -10.46
C LEU A 11 13.75 47.11 -9.65
N LEU A 12 13.07 48.24 -9.77
CA LEU A 12 11.79 48.42 -9.08
C LEU A 12 10.65 47.63 -9.69
N VAL A 13 10.64 47.41 -11.01
CA VAL A 13 9.64 46.58 -11.70
C VAL A 13 9.87 45.08 -11.43
N VAL A 14 11.14 44.66 -11.36
CA VAL A 14 11.45 43.25 -11.02
C VAL A 14 11.19 42.94 -9.53
N ALA A 15 11.43 43.90 -8.62
CA ALA A 15 11.12 43.73 -7.22
C ALA A 15 9.60 43.71 -6.92
N VAL A 16 8.81 44.49 -7.66
CA VAL A 16 7.35 44.50 -7.52
C VAL A 16 6.71 43.25 -8.12
N THR A 17 7.24 42.69 -9.20
CA THR A 17 6.73 41.43 -9.76
C THR A 17 7.13 40.19 -8.95
N MET A 18 8.24 40.22 -8.22
CA MET A 18 8.60 39.14 -7.28
C MET A 18 7.82 39.21 -5.94
N ALA A 19 7.34 40.39 -5.55
CA ALA A 19 6.57 40.54 -4.32
C ALA A 19 5.10 40.16 -4.45
N VAL A 20 4.57 39.98 -5.65
CA VAL A 20 3.19 39.54 -5.88
C VAL A 20 3.07 38.01 -5.99
N GLY A 21 4.20 37.28 -6.07
CA GLY A 21 4.24 35.83 -6.20
C GLY A 21 4.30 35.03 -4.88
N CYS A 22 4.50 35.66 -3.73
CA CYS A 22 4.68 34.96 -2.46
C CYS A 22 3.84 35.58 -1.34
N SER A 23 2.54 35.56 -1.44
CA SER A 23 1.68 35.82 -0.28
C SER A 23 0.37 35.04 -0.38
N SER A 24 0.42 33.77 -0.15
CA SER A 24 -0.68 33.08 0.51
C SER A 24 -0.07 32.25 1.63
N LYS A 25 0.00 32.82 2.82
CA LYS A 25 0.03 32.02 4.03
C LYS A 25 -1.34 31.35 4.15
N GLY A 26 -1.56 30.27 3.41
CA GLY A 26 -2.56 29.29 3.76
C GLY A 26 -2.10 28.57 5.01
N SER A 27 -2.97 28.28 5.95
CA SER A 27 -2.69 27.28 6.98
C SER A 27 -2.41 25.95 6.28
N ASP A 28 -1.58 25.09 6.84
CA ASP A 28 -1.21 23.79 6.25
C ASP A 28 -2.44 22.95 5.84
N GLY A 29 -3.60 23.13 6.53
CA GLY A 29 -4.88 22.53 6.17
C GLY A 29 -5.51 23.06 4.88
N ASP A 30 -5.24 24.31 4.49
CA ASP A 30 -5.83 24.92 3.30
C ASP A 30 -5.13 24.51 2.01
N TYR A 31 -3.86 24.10 2.08
CA TYR A 31 -3.09 23.78 0.89
C TYR A 31 -3.70 22.64 0.09
N LEU A 32 -4.04 21.54 0.74
CA LEU A 32 -4.62 20.37 0.09
C LEU A 32 -6.14 20.50 -0.13
N GLY A 33 -6.84 21.24 0.74
CA GLY A 33 -8.29 21.46 0.65
C GLY A 33 -8.70 22.49 -0.38
N THR A 34 -7.93 23.56 -0.55
CA THR A 34 -8.32 24.74 -1.34
C THR A 34 -7.47 24.96 -2.58
N ALA A 35 -6.23 24.46 -2.66
CA ALA A 35 -5.34 24.72 -3.79
C ALA A 35 -5.94 24.27 -5.14
N PHE A 36 -6.71 23.17 -5.17
CA PHE A 36 -7.31 22.63 -6.38
C PHE A 36 -8.81 22.27 -6.25
N PRO A 37 -9.63 22.93 -5.42
CA PRO A 37 -11.00 22.50 -5.16
C PRO A 37 -11.86 22.48 -6.43
N SER A 38 -11.61 23.40 -7.36
CA SER A 38 -12.33 23.52 -8.62
C SER A 38 -11.85 22.56 -9.72
N ARG A 39 -10.79 21.80 -9.48
CA ARG A 39 -10.19 20.88 -10.45
C ARG A 39 -10.20 19.41 -10.00
N ARG A 40 -10.69 19.13 -8.79
CA ARG A 40 -10.84 17.75 -8.34
C ARG A 40 -11.91 17.08 -9.17
N PRO A 41 -11.63 15.94 -9.80
CA PRO A 41 -12.66 15.14 -10.42
C PRO A 41 -13.59 14.58 -9.36
N THR A 42 -14.83 14.31 -9.73
CA THR A 42 -15.76 13.55 -8.89
C THR A 42 -15.83 12.12 -9.41
N PHE A 43 -15.76 11.17 -8.49
CA PHE A 43 -15.77 9.74 -8.77
C PHE A 43 -17.12 9.17 -8.31
N GLU A 44 -18.08 9.07 -9.22
CA GLU A 44 -19.38 8.50 -8.90
C GLU A 44 -19.31 6.98 -9.05
N PRO A 45 -19.51 6.23 -7.96
CA PRO A 45 -19.38 4.77 -8.00
C PRO A 45 -20.59 4.08 -8.63
N GLU A 46 -21.67 4.78 -8.95
CA GLU A 46 -22.93 4.18 -9.38
C GLU A 46 -22.77 3.18 -10.52
N GLY A 47 -22.89 1.89 -10.17
CA GLY A 47 -22.87 0.79 -11.12
C GLY A 47 -21.50 0.49 -11.74
N ARG A 48 -20.40 1.03 -11.21
CA ARG A 48 -19.03 0.79 -11.70
C ARG A 48 -18.15 0.23 -10.60
N ARG A 49 -17.20 -0.59 -10.99
CA ARG A 49 -16.09 -1.00 -10.12
C ARG A 49 -14.98 0.04 -10.20
N LEU A 50 -14.63 0.64 -9.07
CA LEU A 50 -13.55 1.61 -9.00
C LEU A 50 -12.31 1.01 -8.33
N GLY A 51 -11.13 1.23 -8.93
CA GLY A 51 -9.85 0.92 -8.33
C GLY A 51 -9.21 2.19 -7.75
N TYR A 52 -8.86 2.17 -6.47
CA TYR A 52 -8.11 3.25 -5.81
C TYR A 52 -6.66 2.80 -5.67
N VAL A 53 -5.75 3.48 -6.35
CA VAL A 53 -4.33 3.10 -6.44
C VAL A 53 -3.48 4.15 -5.74
N ALA A 54 -2.75 3.74 -4.72
CA ALA A 54 -1.75 4.60 -4.07
C ALA A 54 -0.47 4.64 -4.91
N ASN A 55 -0.06 5.83 -5.33
CA ASN A 55 1.13 6.05 -6.15
C ASN A 55 2.22 6.71 -5.29
N ARG A 56 3.10 5.89 -4.77
CA ARG A 56 4.12 6.26 -3.77
C ARG A 56 5.11 7.31 -4.25
N GLY A 57 5.47 7.27 -5.54
CA GLY A 57 6.49 8.15 -6.11
C GLY A 57 5.97 9.52 -6.56
N SER A 58 4.66 9.72 -6.57
CA SER A 58 4.03 10.98 -7.03
C SER A 58 3.08 11.60 -6.00
N ASP A 59 2.97 11.03 -4.80
CA ASP A 59 2.05 11.48 -3.74
C ASP A 59 0.61 11.69 -4.24
N THR A 60 0.10 10.70 -4.96
CA THR A 60 -1.25 10.74 -5.53
C THR A 60 -2.02 9.46 -5.22
N VAL A 61 -3.34 9.55 -5.30
CA VAL A 61 -4.23 8.40 -5.48
C VAL A 61 -4.86 8.50 -6.85
N SER A 62 -4.68 7.48 -7.67
CA SER A 62 -5.36 7.32 -8.95
C SER A 62 -6.67 6.57 -8.76
N VAL A 63 -7.74 7.01 -9.42
CA VAL A 63 -9.03 6.32 -9.46
C VAL A 63 -9.29 5.81 -10.87
N LEU A 64 -9.54 4.53 -10.97
CA LEU A 64 -9.76 3.80 -12.23
C LEU A 64 -11.21 3.32 -12.33
N ASP A 65 -11.78 3.40 -13.52
CA ASP A 65 -12.92 2.57 -13.92
C ASP A 65 -12.35 1.21 -14.33
N LEU A 66 -12.57 0.18 -13.50
CA LEU A 66 -12.06 -1.16 -13.75
C LEU A 66 -12.89 -1.94 -14.79
N ASP A 67 -14.10 -1.49 -15.08
CA ASP A 67 -14.94 -2.10 -16.11
C ASP A 67 -14.52 -1.65 -17.51
N ALA A 68 -14.21 -0.37 -17.65
CA ALA A 68 -13.73 0.23 -18.90
C ALA A 68 -12.20 0.20 -19.04
N MET A 69 -11.45 -0.13 -17.98
CA MET A 69 -9.99 -0.03 -17.90
C MET A 69 -9.50 1.38 -18.32
N THR A 70 -10.03 2.39 -17.65
CA THR A 70 -9.68 3.79 -17.90
C THR A 70 -9.37 4.55 -16.62
N LEU A 71 -8.42 5.48 -16.69
CA LEU A 71 -8.12 6.40 -15.61
C LEU A 71 -9.20 7.49 -15.54
N LEU A 72 -9.89 7.58 -14.41
CA LEU A 72 -10.86 8.66 -14.16
C LEU A 72 -10.16 9.93 -13.67
N GLY A 73 -9.08 9.79 -12.91
CA GLY A 73 -8.26 10.89 -12.46
C GLY A 73 -7.23 10.48 -11.43
N SER A 74 -6.22 11.33 -11.22
CA SER A 74 -5.23 11.22 -10.15
C SER A 74 -5.30 12.48 -9.30
N VAL A 75 -5.40 12.31 -7.98
CA VAL A 75 -5.55 13.42 -7.04
C VAL A 75 -4.33 13.46 -6.12
N PRO A 76 -3.64 14.61 -6.02
CA PRO A 76 -2.57 14.79 -5.04
C PRO A 76 -3.09 14.62 -3.62
N ILE A 77 -2.35 13.89 -2.82
CA ILE A 77 -2.57 13.67 -1.39
C ILE A 77 -1.27 13.92 -0.65
N GLY A 78 -1.29 13.77 0.66
CA GLY A 78 -0.11 14.01 1.49
C GLY A 78 -0.20 15.34 2.22
N ARG A 79 0.84 15.68 2.96
CA ARG A 79 0.93 16.84 3.85
C ARG A 79 1.95 17.87 3.39
N ASP A 80 3.01 17.44 2.75
CA ASP A 80 4.12 18.29 2.33
C ASP A 80 4.23 18.31 0.79
N PRO A 81 3.99 19.44 0.13
CA PRO A 81 4.08 19.53 -1.33
C PRO A 81 5.52 19.50 -1.88
N VAL A 82 6.52 19.57 -0.98
CA VAL A 82 7.93 19.63 -1.37
C VAL A 82 8.64 18.31 -1.09
N ASP A 83 8.13 17.53 -0.14
CA ASP A 83 8.70 16.25 0.27
C ASP A 83 7.79 15.09 -0.16
N ILE A 84 8.36 13.93 -0.42
CA ILE A 84 7.57 12.74 -0.76
C ILE A 84 7.00 12.15 0.52
N ASP A 85 5.67 12.14 0.62
CA ASP A 85 4.93 11.55 1.73
C ASP A 85 4.78 10.03 1.58
N GLY A 86 4.84 9.53 0.37
CA GLY A 86 4.90 8.13 0.01
C GLY A 86 3.65 7.34 0.40
N PRO A 87 2.49 7.59 -0.23
CA PRO A 87 1.28 6.80 -0.01
C PRO A 87 1.51 5.33 -0.41
N ARG A 88 1.09 4.39 0.45
CA ARG A 88 1.29 2.95 0.24
C ARG A 88 -0.02 2.17 0.32
N GLY A 89 -0.43 1.76 1.50
CA GLY A 89 -1.66 1.02 1.70
C GLY A 89 -2.91 1.88 1.54
N VAL A 90 -3.97 1.32 0.98
CA VAL A 90 -5.31 1.93 0.87
C VAL A 90 -6.34 0.96 1.41
N ALA A 91 -7.20 1.43 2.31
CA ALA A 91 -8.34 0.67 2.82
C ALA A 91 -9.63 1.49 2.69
N LEU A 92 -10.75 0.83 2.37
CA LEU A 92 -12.04 1.50 2.17
C LEU A 92 -12.99 1.26 3.33
N ASP A 93 -13.59 2.34 3.80
CA ASP A 93 -14.81 2.35 4.61
C ASP A 93 -15.97 2.84 3.74
N THR A 94 -16.61 1.90 3.07
CA THR A 94 -17.69 2.21 2.14
C THR A 94 -18.94 2.75 2.85
N ALA A 95 -19.13 2.35 4.11
CA ALA A 95 -20.27 2.81 4.92
C ALA A 95 -20.17 4.29 5.27
N SER A 96 -18.97 4.78 5.54
CA SER A 96 -18.70 6.21 5.82
C SER A 96 -18.33 7.00 4.56
N GLY A 97 -18.14 6.33 3.41
CA GLY A 97 -17.70 6.96 2.16
C GLY A 97 -16.25 7.45 2.23
N LEU A 98 -15.36 6.73 2.94
CA LEU A 98 -13.98 7.11 3.17
C LEU A 98 -12.99 6.08 2.63
N ALA A 99 -11.84 6.57 2.18
CA ALA A 99 -10.62 5.78 1.97
C ALA A 99 -9.58 6.22 3.00
N TYR A 100 -8.90 5.26 3.63
CA TYR A 100 -7.77 5.50 4.50
C TYR A 100 -6.48 5.18 3.76
N VAL A 101 -5.55 6.13 3.70
CA VAL A 101 -4.28 5.99 2.99
C VAL A 101 -3.12 6.17 3.95
N ALA A 102 -2.25 5.16 4.05
CA ALA A 102 -1.04 5.25 4.84
C ALA A 102 0.02 6.08 4.11
N LEU A 103 0.55 7.11 4.78
CA LEU A 103 1.66 7.93 4.33
C LEU A 103 2.94 7.49 5.04
N SER A 104 3.89 6.96 4.28
CA SER A 104 5.15 6.42 4.78
C SER A 104 6.28 7.39 4.46
N TYR A 105 6.60 8.29 5.37
CA TYR A 105 7.72 9.21 5.17
C TYR A 105 9.02 8.47 4.89
N PRO A 106 9.71 8.75 3.76
CA PRO A 106 10.96 8.08 3.46
C PRO A 106 12.03 8.38 4.50
N PHE A 107 12.66 7.33 5.00
CA PHE A 107 13.70 7.40 6.04
C PHE A 107 15.04 7.93 5.55
N ALA A 108 15.29 7.90 4.24
CA ALA A 108 16.64 7.98 3.73
C ALA A 108 17.22 9.40 3.65
N THR A 109 16.38 10.41 3.49
CA THR A 109 16.84 11.80 3.36
C THR A 109 15.84 12.73 4.00
N PRO A 110 16.21 13.43 5.10
CA PRO A 110 15.36 14.51 5.59
C PRO A 110 15.22 15.54 4.49
N SER A 111 13.99 15.94 4.18
CA SER A 111 13.77 17.04 3.25
C SER A 111 14.39 18.34 3.77
N ALA A 112 14.66 19.27 2.87
CA ALA A 112 15.11 20.60 3.25
C ALA A 112 14.08 21.29 4.18
N HIS A 113 12.78 20.99 3.97
CA HIS A 113 11.70 21.50 4.80
C HIS A 113 11.75 20.92 6.22
N ALA A 114 11.83 19.59 6.36
CA ALA A 114 11.95 18.95 7.68
C ALA A 114 13.19 19.41 8.45
N LEU A 115 14.32 19.60 7.76
CA LEU A 115 15.54 20.17 8.35
C LEU A 115 15.32 21.61 8.84
N SER A 116 14.59 22.44 8.08
CA SER A 116 14.29 23.82 8.44
C SER A 116 13.39 23.94 9.65
N GLN A 117 12.52 22.93 9.89
CA GLN A 117 11.63 22.85 11.06
C GLN A 117 12.30 22.21 12.29
N GLY A 118 13.52 21.74 12.18
CA GLY A 118 14.21 21.04 13.26
C GLY A 118 13.70 19.61 13.51
N GLU A 119 12.91 19.08 12.60
CA GLU A 119 12.28 17.75 12.73
C GLU A 119 13.16 16.60 12.21
N ALA A 120 14.42 16.86 11.90
CA ALA A 120 15.36 15.94 11.23
C ALA A 120 15.55 14.58 11.92
N THR A 121 15.05 14.40 13.15
CA THR A 121 15.26 13.18 13.94
C THR A 121 13.98 12.41 14.29
N GLN A 122 12.80 12.96 14.06
CA GLN A 122 11.53 12.29 14.43
C GLN A 122 10.43 12.60 13.40
N ARG A 123 10.49 11.94 12.25
CA ARG A 123 9.36 11.96 11.31
C ARG A 123 8.19 11.16 11.89
N SER A 124 6.99 11.68 11.74
CA SER A 124 5.76 10.96 12.02
C SER A 124 5.19 10.38 10.72
N GLY A 125 4.61 9.20 10.80
CA GLY A 125 3.71 8.72 9.77
C GLY A 125 2.32 9.31 9.95
N TYR A 126 1.52 9.23 8.91
CA TYR A 126 0.11 9.66 8.94
C TYR A 126 -0.76 8.65 8.19
N VAL A 127 -2.02 8.62 8.56
CA VAL A 127 -3.08 8.07 7.73
C VAL A 127 -4.02 9.21 7.39
N GLN A 128 -4.22 9.47 6.10
CA GLN A 128 -5.22 10.42 5.64
C GLN A 128 -6.53 9.69 5.36
N ALA A 129 -7.64 10.23 5.90
CA ALA A 129 -8.99 9.86 5.53
C ALA A 129 -9.45 10.74 4.38
N LEU A 130 -9.73 10.14 3.24
CA LEU A 130 -10.13 10.81 2.01
C LEU A 130 -11.59 10.46 1.69
N LYS A 131 -12.39 11.41 1.24
CA LYS A 131 -13.74 11.12 0.74
C LYS A 131 -13.65 10.34 -0.57
N LEU A 132 -14.38 9.25 -0.69
CA LEU A 132 -14.40 8.44 -1.92
C LEU A 132 -14.86 9.23 -3.14
N LEU A 133 -15.74 10.21 -2.94
CA LEU A 133 -16.34 10.98 -4.02
C LEU A 133 -15.33 11.84 -4.79
N ASP A 134 -14.38 12.50 -4.11
CA ASP A 134 -13.49 13.48 -4.73
C ASP A 134 -12.06 13.46 -4.17
N LEU A 135 -11.74 12.49 -3.32
CA LEU A 135 -10.49 12.36 -2.59
C LEU A 135 -10.08 13.62 -1.80
N SER A 136 -11.07 14.46 -1.43
CA SER A 136 -10.81 15.55 -0.49
C SER A 136 -10.49 14.98 0.90
N ILE A 137 -9.57 15.62 1.62
CA ILE A 137 -9.18 15.19 2.96
C ILE A 137 -10.35 15.43 3.91
N ALA A 138 -10.82 14.35 4.54
CA ALA A 138 -11.83 14.38 5.60
C ALA A 138 -11.20 14.49 6.99
N GLY A 139 -9.97 14.01 7.15
CA GLY A 139 -9.23 14.07 8.39
C GLY A 139 -7.90 13.36 8.30
N GLU A 140 -7.10 13.46 9.36
CA GLU A 140 -5.79 12.85 9.46
C GLU A 140 -5.60 12.20 10.83
N LEU A 141 -4.89 11.09 10.84
CA LEU A 141 -4.46 10.38 12.03
C LEU A 141 -2.93 10.35 12.05
N ARG A 142 -2.32 10.92 13.09
CA ARG A 142 -0.89 10.80 13.31
C ARG A 142 -0.55 9.40 13.82
N VAL A 143 0.46 8.76 13.21
CA VAL A 143 0.96 7.43 13.58
C VAL A 143 2.48 7.43 13.67
N ASP A 144 3.08 6.27 13.98
CA ASP A 144 4.54 6.13 13.94
C ASP A 144 5.08 6.27 12.51
N PRO A 145 6.37 6.62 12.35
CA PRO A 145 7.02 6.64 11.05
C PRO A 145 6.96 5.29 10.32
N SER A 146 7.11 5.33 9.01
CA SER A 146 7.08 4.13 8.14
C SER A 146 5.74 3.39 8.16
N ALA A 147 4.62 4.11 8.24
CA ALA A 147 3.32 3.53 7.99
C ALA A 147 3.30 2.91 6.58
N THR A 148 3.12 1.60 6.47
CA THR A 148 3.26 0.86 5.21
C THR A 148 1.96 0.28 4.73
N GLU A 149 1.18 -0.27 5.63
CA GLU A 149 -0.06 -0.94 5.30
C GLU A 149 -1.17 -0.47 6.21
N VAL A 150 -2.36 -0.39 5.67
CA VAL A 150 -3.58 -0.04 6.38
C VAL A 150 -4.68 -1.03 6.01
N ALA A 151 -5.43 -1.49 7.00
CA ALA A 151 -6.58 -2.37 6.80
C ALA A 151 -7.76 -1.85 7.63
N PHE A 152 -8.95 -1.92 7.07
CA PHE A 152 -10.20 -1.53 7.73
C PHE A 152 -11.13 -2.72 7.84
N SER A 153 -11.71 -2.90 9.03
CA SER A 153 -12.72 -3.91 9.29
C SER A 153 -14.11 -3.28 9.30
N ALA A 154 -14.89 -3.54 8.28
CA ALA A 154 -16.27 -3.06 8.21
C ALA A 154 -17.17 -3.63 9.33
N SER A 155 -16.87 -4.84 9.82
CA SER A 155 -17.64 -5.49 10.88
C SER A 155 -17.45 -4.85 12.25
N THR A 156 -16.27 -4.29 12.52
CA THR A 156 -15.96 -3.67 13.84
C THR A 156 -15.73 -2.17 13.76
N GLY A 157 -15.65 -1.59 12.56
CA GLY A 157 -15.30 -0.17 12.34
C GLY A 157 -13.87 0.17 12.73
N LYS A 158 -12.98 -0.83 12.88
CA LYS A 158 -11.60 -0.61 13.30
C LYS A 158 -10.65 -0.46 12.13
N LEU A 159 -9.69 0.44 12.29
CA LEU A 159 -8.55 0.63 11.42
C LEU A 159 -7.30 0.04 12.07
N ALA A 160 -6.55 -0.76 11.31
CA ALA A 160 -5.21 -1.25 11.68
C ALA A 160 -4.16 -0.57 10.80
N VAL A 161 -3.01 -0.20 11.39
CA VAL A 161 -1.87 0.38 10.66
C VAL A 161 -0.59 -0.32 11.06
N ALA A 162 0.15 -0.84 10.08
CA ALA A 162 1.46 -1.45 10.28
C ALA A 162 2.60 -0.47 9.93
N HIS A 163 3.74 -0.66 10.59
CA HIS A 163 4.91 0.23 10.46
C HIS A 163 6.16 -0.60 10.20
N ALA A 164 6.59 -0.70 8.94
CA ALA A 164 7.80 -1.45 8.55
C ALA A 164 9.08 -0.65 8.84
N ASP A 165 9.33 -0.39 10.12
CA ASP A 165 10.51 0.35 10.58
C ASP A 165 11.77 -0.55 10.54
N VAL A 166 12.45 -0.54 9.38
CA VAL A 166 13.67 -1.32 9.16
C VAL A 166 14.85 -0.85 10.00
N PHE A 167 14.89 0.44 10.39
CA PHE A 167 15.98 0.95 11.24
C PHE A 167 15.84 0.44 12.67
N ARG A 168 14.61 0.37 13.17
CA ARG A 168 14.32 -0.21 14.48
C ARG A 168 14.75 -1.68 14.54
N ALA A 169 14.55 -2.41 13.45
CA ALA A 169 14.95 -3.81 13.34
C ALA A 169 16.46 -4.05 13.45
N LEU A 170 17.29 -3.03 13.26
CA LEU A 170 18.75 -3.11 13.42
C LEU A 170 19.21 -2.98 14.87
N SER A 171 18.32 -2.71 15.83
CA SER A 171 18.66 -2.65 17.26
C SER A 171 19.27 -3.98 17.75
N SER A 172 20.26 -3.90 18.62
CA SER A 172 20.80 -5.08 19.31
C SER A 172 19.84 -5.67 20.35
N ASP A 173 18.95 -4.83 20.89
CA ASP A 173 17.88 -5.25 21.81
C ASP A 173 16.70 -5.84 21.02
N MET A 174 16.41 -7.11 21.23
CA MET A 174 15.32 -7.83 20.57
C MET A 174 13.95 -7.21 20.84
N THR A 175 13.73 -6.66 22.03
CA THR A 175 12.47 -6.00 22.37
C THR A 175 12.34 -4.65 21.65
N ALA A 176 13.42 -3.91 21.53
CA ALA A 176 13.47 -2.65 20.81
C ALA A 176 13.33 -2.80 19.30
N ARG A 177 13.54 -4.00 18.73
CA ARG A 177 13.32 -4.28 17.30
C ARG A 177 11.86 -4.25 16.89
N ARG A 178 10.95 -4.48 17.82
CA ARG A 178 9.51 -4.58 17.50
C ARG A 178 8.95 -3.21 17.17
N ALA A 179 8.42 -3.10 15.98
CA ALA A 179 7.63 -1.95 15.57
C ALA A 179 6.17 -2.09 16.02
N ASN A 180 5.44 -1.01 15.98
CA ASN A 180 4.08 -0.97 16.50
C ASN A 180 3.05 -1.33 15.43
N LEU A 181 1.98 -1.96 15.89
CA LEU A 181 0.68 -1.97 15.24
C LEU A 181 -0.17 -0.89 15.90
N VAL A 182 -0.88 -0.08 15.14
CA VAL A 182 -1.93 0.82 15.62
C VAL A 182 -3.28 0.18 15.34
N LEU A 183 -4.14 0.12 16.37
CA LEU A 183 -5.53 -0.33 16.27
C LEU A 183 -6.43 0.73 16.86
N VAL A 184 -7.29 1.34 16.03
CA VAL A 184 -8.12 2.49 16.43
C VAL A 184 -9.53 2.41 15.83
N ASP A 185 -10.45 3.15 16.44
CA ASP A 185 -11.64 3.68 15.80
C ASP A 185 -11.21 4.96 15.06
N PRO A 186 -11.23 5.00 13.73
CA PRO A 186 -10.66 6.11 12.98
C PRO A 186 -11.41 7.42 13.20
N ALA A 187 -12.73 7.40 13.41
CA ALA A 187 -13.51 8.60 13.65
C ALA A 187 -13.11 9.28 14.96
N SER A 188 -12.96 8.48 16.03
CA SER A 188 -12.51 8.97 17.34
C SER A 188 -11.07 9.45 17.27
N ALA A 189 -10.18 8.70 16.61
CA ALA A 189 -8.75 9.04 16.51
C ALA A 189 -8.51 10.33 15.72
N ILE A 190 -9.24 10.56 14.64
CA ILE A 190 -9.20 11.81 13.86
C ILE A 190 -9.72 12.98 14.68
N ALA A 191 -10.77 12.78 15.48
CA ALA A 191 -11.32 13.83 16.35
C ALA A 191 -10.37 14.24 17.48
N GLU A 192 -9.49 13.33 17.94
CA GLU A 192 -8.44 13.62 18.94
C GLU A 192 -7.28 14.43 18.39
N GLY A 193 -7.20 14.59 17.06
CA GLY A 193 -6.18 15.39 16.38
C GLY A 193 -4.78 14.78 16.44
N ASP A 194 -3.76 15.57 16.79
CA ASP A 194 -2.34 15.15 16.80
C ASP A 194 -1.95 14.18 17.92
N ALA A 195 -2.90 13.71 18.74
CA ALA A 195 -2.62 12.73 19.77
C ALA A 195 -2.20 11.39 19.12
N LEU A 196 -1.08 10.83 19.60
CA LEU A 196 -0.65 9.51 19.13
C LEU A 196 -1.58 8.43 19.68
N PRO A 197 -2.15 7.56 18.83
CA PRO A 197 -3.01 6.49 19.27
C PRO A 197 -2.24 5.44 20.08
N ARG A 198 -2.98 4.53 20.71
CA ARG A 198 -2.40 3.38 21.39
C ARG A 198 -1.56 2.54 20.41
N ARG A 199 -0.31 2.33 20.78
CA ARG A 199 0.68 1.57 20.01
C ARG A 199 0.93 0.22 20.66
N LEU A 200 0.92 -0.82 19.85
CA LEU A 200 1.07 -2.20 20.28
C LEU A 200 2.36 -2.76 19.67
N PRO A 201 3.45 -2.97 20.45
CA PRO A 201 4.65 -3.58 19.91
C PRO A 201 4.32 -5.01 19.43
N VAL A 202 4.33 -5.22 18.11
CA VAL A 202 3.92 -6.49 17.51
C VAL A 202 5.13 -7.34 17.14
N CYS A 203 5.98 -6.89 16.21
CA CYS A 203 7.14 -7.65 15.74
C CYS A 203 8.14 -6.76 14.99
N ALA A 204 9.29 -7.31 14.64
CA ALA A 204 10.26 -6.62 13.79
C ALA A 204 9.78 -6.60 12.34
N VAL A 205 9.73 -5.40 11.75
CA VAL A 205 9.33 -5.15 10.36
C VAL A 205 7.96 -5.79 10.04
N PRO A 206 6.86 -5.33 10.65
CA PRO A 206 5.51 -5.71 10.22
C PRO A 206 5.23 -5.10 8.84
N SER A 207 5.09 -5.93 7.81
CA SER A 207 5.03 -5.49 6.41
C SER A 207 3.61 -5.44 5.84
N ALA A 208 2.77 -6.40 6.19
CA ALA A 208 1.38 -6.44 5.76
C ALA A 208 0.46 -6.90 6.89
N ILE A 209 -0.80 -6.49 6.79
CA ILE A 209 -1.85 -6.78 7.79
C ILE A 209 -3.16 -7.13 7.09
N ALA A 210 -3.97 -7.99 7.74
CA ALA A 210 -5.34 -8.25 7.34
C ALA A 210 -6.20 -8.59 8.55
N PHE A 211 -7.48 -8.25 8.51
CA PHE A 211 -8.48 -8.71 9.46
C PHE A 211 -9.08 -10.06 9.04
N ASN A 212 -9.55 -10.84 10.01
CA ASN A 212 -10.50 -11.93 9.73
C ASN A 212 -11.91 -11.37 9.44
N GLY A 213 -12.85 -12.24 9.05
CA GLY A 213 -14.17 -11.82 8.57
C GLY A 213 -15.04 -11.08 9.60
N ASP A 214 -14.94 -11.41 10.88
CA ASP A 214 -15.67 -10.73 11.96
C ASP A 214 -14.91 -9.52 12.55
N GLY A 215 -13.69 -9.27 12.09
CA GLY A 215 -12.84 -8.17 12.56
C GLY A 215 -12.28 -8.34 13.96
N SER A 216 -12.40 -9.53 14.55
CA SER A 216 -11.91 -9.80 15.91
C SER A 216 -10.41 -10.08 15.97
N ARG A 217 -9.78 -10.41 14.84
CA ARG A 217 -8.34 -10.74 14.72
C ARG A 217 -7.68 -9.91 13.65
N VAL A 218 -6.42 -9.53 13.91
CA VAL A 218 -5.51 -8.94 12.94
C VAL A 218 -4.33 -9.88 12.76
N PHE A 219 -4.10 -10.31 11.53
CA PHE A 219 -2.93 -11.06 11.12
C PHE A 219 -1.85 -10.08 10.63
N VAL A 220 -0.62 -10.31 11.04
CA VAL A 220 0.52 -9.43 10.74
C VAL A 220 1.68 -10.25 10.20
N SER A 221 2.18 -9.94 9.00
CA SER A 221 3.43 -10.54 8.49
C SER A 221 4.62 -9.86 9.15
N CYS A 222 5.43 -10.64 9.84
CA CYS A 222 6.59 -10.20 10.62
C CYS A 222 7.88 -10.53 9.86
N THR A 223 8.23 -9.74 8.84
CA THR A 223 9.40 -9.99 7.96
C THR A 223 10.70 -10.13 8.72
N GLY A 224 10.90 -9.33 9.78
CA GLY A 224 12.10 -9.36 10.60
C GLY A 224 12.20 -10.54 11.56
N GLU A 225 11.09 -11.25 11.83
CA GLU A 225 11.01 -12.38 12.77
C GLU A 225 10.62 -13.70 12.09
N ASP A 226 10.48 -13.72 10.76
CA ASP A 226 10.11 -14.93 9.98
C ASP A 226 8.79 -15.58 10.41
N SER A 227 7.84 -14.77 10.91
CA SER A 227 6.59 -15.25 11.53
C SER A 227 5.37 -14.49 11.09
N ILE A 228 4.21 -15.05 11.38
CA ILE A 228 2.91 -14.38 11.38
C ILE A 228 2.53 -14.17 12.84
N ALA A 229 2.19 -12.95 13.22
CA ALA A 229 1.58 -12.65 14.51
C ALA A 229 0.06 -12.52 14.37
N VAL A 230 -0.68 -13.04 15.35
CA VAL A 230 -2.13 -12.87 15.46
C VAL A 230 -2.42 -11.99 16.67
N VAL A 231 -3.16 -10.93 16.45
CA VAL A 231 -3.50 -9.92 17.47
C VAL A 231 -5.01 -9.89 17.66
N ASP A 232 -5.46 -9.92 18.91
CA ASP A 232 -6.84 -9.64 19.26
C ASP A 232 -7.18 -8.17 19.03
N ALA A 233 -8.11 -7.90 18.14
CA ALA A 233 -8.43 -6.53 17.74
C ALA A 233 -9.15 -5.73 18.85
N GLY A 234 -9.73 -6.39 19.85
CA GLY A 234 -10.38 -5.75 21.00
C GLY A 234 -9.38 -5.31 22.06
N SER A 235 -8.59 -6.25 22.56
CA SER A 235 -7.61 -6.01 23.63
C SER A 235 -6.27 -5.49 23.15
N GLY A 236 -5.89 -5.78 21.89
CA GLY A 236 -4.55 -5.54 21.34
C GLY A 236 -3.50 -6.54 21.84
N GLU A 237 -3.93 -7.66 22.43
CA GLU A 237 -3.03 -8.72 22.87
C GLU A 237 -2.53 -9.53 21.66
N VAL A 238 -1.25 -9.88 21.66
CA VAL A 238 -0.69 -10.83 20.69
C VAL A 238 -1.00 -12.24 21.16
N LEU A 239 -1.94 -12.90 20.50
CA LEU A 239 -2.45 -14.24 20.86
C LEU A 239 -1.45 -15.34 20.51
N SER A 240 -0.85 -15.24 19.34
CA SER A 240 0.10 -16.24 18.85
C SER A 240 1.14 -15.65 17.89
N ARG A 241 2.21 -16.43 17.70
CA ARG A 241 3.19 -16.27 16.61
C ARG A 241 3.50 -17.63 16.03
N VAL A 242 3.30 -17.76 14.72
CA VAL A 242 3.59 -19.01 14.01
C VAL A 242 4.62 -18.75 12.91
N PRO A 243 5.46 -19.75 12.56
CA PRO A 243 6.37 -19.63 11.42
C PRO A 243 5.60 -19.29 10.14
N ALA A 244 6.15 -18.42 9.30
CA ALA A 244 5.49 -17.94 8.07
C ALA A 244 5.48 -18.97 6.93
N GLY A 245 6.11 -20.12 7.11
CA GLY A 245 6.16 -21.21 6.15
C GLY A 245 7.04 -22.34 6.64
N ALA A 246 7.19 -23.37 5.81
CA ALA A 246 7.93 -24.58 6.13
C ALA A 246 9.47 -24.43 5.99
N ALA A 247 9.95 -23.42 5.27
CA ALA A 247 11.38 -23.19 5.06
C ALA A 247 12.06 -22.65 6.33
N ALA A 248 13.39 -22.85 6.43
CA ALA A 248 14.17 -22.33 7.55
C ALA A 248 14.25 -20.81 7.60
N VAL A 249 14.16 -20.14 6.43
CA VAL A 249 14.09 -18.68 6.28
C VAL A 249 13.05 -18.38 5.22
N ASN A 250 12.02 -17.63 5.57
CA ASN A 250 10.88 -17.32 4.71
C ASN A 250 10.85 -15.85 4.27
N LYS A 251 11.01 -14.91 5.20
CA LYS A 251 10.84 -13.47 5.01
C LYS A 251 9.44 -13.14 4.46
N PRO A 252 8.39 -13.33 5.29
CA PRO A 252 7.03 -12.99 4.90
C PRO A 252 6.92 -11.50 4.62
N TYR A 253 6.40 -11.15 3.45
CA TYR A 253 6.25 -9.75 3.02
C TYR A 253 4.77 -9.40 2.83
N ALA A 254 4.11 -10.06 1.89
CA ALA A 254 2.70 -9.87 1.62
C ALA A 254 1.84 -10.83 2.45
N LEU A 255 0.67 -10.35 2.85
CA LEU A 255 -0.33 -11.10 3.58
C LEU A 255 -1.71 -10.69 3.09
N VAL A 256 -2.52 -11.67 2.68
CA VAL A 256 -3.86 -11.46 2.15
C VAL A 256 -4.82 -12.42 2.82
N ALA A 257 -5.90 -11.91 3.41
CA ALA A 257 -6.99 -12.75 3.91
C ALA A 257 -8.05 -12.95 2.82
N ASP A 258 -8.19 -14.18 2.34
CA ASP A 258 -9.36 -14.58 1.56
C ASP A 258 -10.46 -15.02 2.52
N LEU A 259 -11.34 -14.09 2.82
CA LEU A 259 -12.42 -14.29 3.77
C LEU A 259 -13.49 -15.27 3.26
N ALA A 260 -13.68 -15.33 1.96
CA ALA A 260 -14.66 -16.22 1.35
C ALA A 260 -14.28 -17.71 1.50
N ARG A 261 -12.96 -17.98 1.57
CA ARG A 261 -12.42 -19.34 1.69
C ARG A 261 -11.76 -19.61 3.04
N GLU A 262 -11.87 -18.66 3.97
CA GLU A 262 -11.27 -18.73 5.32
C GLU A 262 -9.78 -19.06 5.29
N ARG A 263 -9.01 -18.42 4.38
CA ARG A 263 -7.59 -18.65 4.18
C ARG A 263 -6.78 -17.37 4.33
N LEU A 264 -5.60 -17.52 4.91
CA LEU A 264 -4.56 -16.50 4.95
C LEU A 264 -3.44 -16.92 4.00
N LEU A 265 -3.16 -16.08 3.01
CA LEU A 265 -2.08 -16.26 2.05
C LEU A 265 -0.91 -15.39 2.44
N VAL A 266 0.29 -15.96 2.51
CA VAL A 266 1.52 -15.29 2.92
C VAL A 266 2.62 -15.51 1.91
N SER A 267 3.08 -14.47 1.25
CA SER A 267 4.20 -14.54 0.32
C SER A 267 5.53 -14.41 1.05
N ASN A 268 6.37 -15.40 0.85
CA ASN A 268 7.67 -15.55 1.49
C ASN A 268 8.78 -15.26 0.48
N GLN A 269 9.42 -14.10 0.60
CA GLN A 269 10.34 -13.60 -0.43
C GLN A 269 11.63 -14.39 -0.55
N VAL A 270 12.20 -14.87 0.57
CA VAL A 270 13.48 -15.60 0.53
C VAL A 270 13.29 -17.07 0.14
N SER A 271 12.23 -17.72 0.62
CA SER A 271 11.93 -19.09 0.21
C SER A 271 11.29 -19.18 -1.16
N SER A 272 10.87 -18.06 -1.77
CA SER A 272 10.12 -18.02 -3.03
C SER A 272 8.89 -18.93 -3.00
N THR A 273 8.09 -18.80 -1.93
CA THR A 273 6.87 -19.57 -1.72
C THR A 273 5.69 -18.69 -1.37
N VAL A 274 4.49 -19.20 -1.57
CA VAL A 274 3.28 -18.69 -0.92
C VAL A 274 2.77 -19.78 0.02
N SER A 275 2.61 -19.43 1.29
CA SER A 275 2.04 -20.32 2.31
C SER A 275 0.57 -19.98 2.52
N ALA A 276 -0.29 -20.99 2.56
CA ALA A 276 -1.70 -20.82 2.94
C ALA A 276 -1.93 -21.38 4.34
N PHE A 277 -2.60 -20.59 5.17
CA PHE A 277 -2.99 -20.92 6.54
C PHE A 277 -4.50 -20.81 6.71
N ASP A 278 -5.03 -21.38 7.79
CA ASP A 278 -6.37 -21.06 8.28
C ASP A 278 -6.38 -19.70 9.02
N LEU A 279 -7.58 -19.18 9.30
CA LEU A 279 -7.78 -17.90 9.99
C LEU A 279 -8.01 -18.08 11.52
N SER A 280 -7.43 -19.10 12.14
CA SER A 280 -7.56 -19.37 13.56
C SER A 280 -6.65 -18.47 14.42
N ASP A 281 -6.85 -18.49 15.75
CA ASP A 281 -6.01 -17.78 16.72
C ASP A 281 -4.56 -18.28 16.74
N THR A 282 -4.34 -19.51 16.26
CA THR A 282 -3.03 -20.10 16.02
C THR A 282 -3.05 -20.73 14.63
N PRO A 283 -2.77 -19.94 13.57
CA PRO A 283 -2.91 -20.39 12.20
C PRO A 283 -2.12 -21.66 11.88
N ASN A 284 -2.80 -22.64 11.31
CA ASN A 284 -2.18 -23.87 10.83
C ASN A 284 -1.81 -23.74 9.37
N LEU A 285 -0.60 -24.18 9.01
CA LEU A 285 -0.16 -24.26 7.62
C LEU A 285 -0.97 -25.33 6.90
N LEU A 286 -1.72 -24.94 5.87
CA LEU A 286 -2.56 -25.82 5.08
C LEU A 286 -1.83 -26.33 3.82
N SER A 287 -1.12 -25.43 3.14
CA SER A 287 -0.38 -25.74 1.90
C SER A 287 0.75 -24.74 1.66
N THR A 288 1.68 -25.14 0.81
CA THR A 288 2.79 -24.30 0.33
C THR A 288 2.88 -24.40 -1.18
N PHE A 289 2.90 -23.25 -1.85
CA PHE A 289 3.06 -23.12 -3.30
C PHE A 289 4.48 -22.65 -3.59
N GLU A 290 5.28 -23.47 -4.24
CA GLU A 290 6.66 -23.14 -4.56
C GLU A 290 6.74 -22.44 -5.94
N LEU A 291 7.31 -21.23 -5.99
CA LEU A 291 7.57 -20.53 -7.23
C LEU A 291 8.80 -21.12 -7.94
N VAL A 292 8.68 -22.35 -8.39
CA VAL A 292 9.73 -23.08 -9.08
C VAL A 292 9.19 -23.75 -10.34
N THR A 293 10.06 -23.90 -11.33
CA THR A 293 9.84 -24.74 -12.50
C THR A 293 10.99 -25.73 -12.67
N TRP A 294 10.78 -26.80 -13.40
CA TRP A 294 11.75 -27.83 -13.68
C TRP A 294 12.02 -27.88 -15.18
N VAL A 295 13.30 -27.76 -15.57
CA VAL A 295 13.75 -27.91 -16.95
C VAL A 295 14.91 -28.89 -16.94
N ASP A 296 14.81 -30.00 -17.68
CA ASP A 296 15.84 -31.05 -17.75
C ASP A 296 16.31 -31.51 -16.35
N GLU A 297 15.34 -31.78 -15.45
CA GLU A 297 15.57 -32.21 -14.06
C GLU A 297 16.26 -31.13 -13.17
N GLN A 298 16.51 -29.94 -13.69
CA GLN A 298 17.05 -28.83 -12.92
C GLN A 298 15.94 -27.94 -12.36
N ARG A 299 16.06 -27.57 -11.09
CA ARG A 299 15.13 -26.70 -10.37
C ARG A 299 15.50 -25.24 -10.61
N PHE A 300 14.55 -24.45 -11.12
CA PHE A 300 14.68 -23.01 -11.32
C PHE A 300 13.65 -22.26 -10.48
N VAL A 301 14.12 -21.26 -9.74
CA VAL A 301 13.24 -20.33 -9.02
C VAL A 301 12.68 -19.33 -10.02
N LEU A 302 11.35 -19.13 -10.03
CA LEU A 302 10.69 -18.19 -10.92
C LEU A 302 10.95 -16.74 -10.53
N GLY A 303 10.92 -16.41 -9.23
CA GLY A 303 11.16 -15.06 -8.76
C GLY A 303 10.74 -14.86 -7.30
N VAL A 304 10.70 -13.60 -6.89
CA VAL A 304 10.32 -13.15 -5.54
C VAL A 304 8.83 -12.84 -5.50
N PRO A 305 8.00 -13.56 -4.71
CA PRO A 305 6.55 -13.35 -4.68
C PRO A 305 6.14 -12.08 -3.93
N PHE A 306 5.05 -11.48 -4.41
CA PHE A 306 4.38 -10.33 -3.79
C PHE A 306 2.92 -10.66 -3.44
N PHE A 307 1.97 -9.72 -3.59
CA PHE A 307 0.59 -9.89 -3.12
C PHE A 307 -0.22 -10.80 -4.05
N PRO A 308 -0.53 -12.05 -3.64
CA PRO A 308 -1.26 -13.00 -4.45
C PRO A 308 -2.77 -12.80 -4.36
N ALA A 309 -3.52 -13.43 -5.27
CA ALA A 309 -4.98 -13.49 -5.18
C ALA A 309 -5.50 -14.87 -5.57
N LEU A 310 -6.54 -15.33 -4.86
CA LEU A 310 -7.32 -16.49 -5.28
C LEU A 310 -8.30 -16.08 -6.37
N VAL A 311 -8.05 -16.54 -7.59
CA VAL A 311 -8.87 -16.25 -8.76
C VAL A 311 -10.16 -17.08 -8.72
N SER A 312 -10.08 -18.29 -8.21
CA SER A 312 -11.20 -19.22 -8.03
C SER A 312 -10.94 -20.16 -6.85
N GLU A 313 -11.85 -21.08 -6.57
CA GLU A 313 -11.65 -22.16 -5.60
C GLU A 313 -10.37 -22.97 -5.84
N SER A 314 -10.01 -23.16 -7.12
CA SER A 314 -8.91 -24.03 -7.55
C SER A 314 -7.72 -23.27 -8.14
N ARG A 315 -7.69 -21.93 -8.12
CA ARG A 315 -6.63 -21.16 -8.79
C ARG A 315 -6.11 -20.03 -7.93
N LEU A 316 -4.79 -20.04 -7.70
CA LEU A 316 -4.03 -19.00 -7.02
C LEU A 316 -3.10 -18.31 -8.01
N ALA A 317 -3.27 -17.00 -8.23
CA ALA A 317 -2.37 -16.18 -9.01
C ALA A 317 -1.36 -15.48 -8.09
N VAL A 318 -0.07 -15.52 -8.46
CA VAL A 318 1.03 -14.96 -7.68
C VAL A 318 1.88 -14.09 -8.59
N PRO A 319 1.98 -12.78 -8.33
CA PRO A 319 2.91 -11.92 -9.04
C PRO A 319 4.31 -12.11 -8.45
N PHE A 320 5.34 -12.05 -9.29
CA PHE A 320 6.72 -12.14 -8.82
C PHE A 320 7.63 -11.17 -9.55
N GLN A 321 8.71 -10.76 -8.90
CA GLN A 321 9.77 -9.91 -9.44
C GLN A 321 11.09 -10.67 -9.49
N ALA A 322 12.04 -10.14 -10.27
CA ALA A 322 13.39 -10.66 -10.41
C ALA A 322 13.48 -12.12 -10.95
N PRO A 323 12.97 -12.41 -12.19
CA PRO A 323 12.44 -11.49 -13.21
C PRO A 323 10.97 -11.13 -12.99
N ASN A 324 10.46 -10.14 -13.78
CA ASN A 324 9.06 -9.76 -13.75
C ASN A 324 8.16 -10.85 -14.32
N GLY A 325 7.09 -11.20 -13.61
CA GLY A 325 6.18 -12.21 -14.11
C GLY A 325 5.04 -12.57 -13.15
N ALA A 326 4.31 -13.60 -13.53
CA ALA A 326 3.23 -14.18 -12.75
C ALA A 326 3.23 -15.69 -12.84
N ALA A 327 2.72 -16.34 -11.79
CA ALA A 327 2.52 -17.79 -11.71
C ALA A 327 1.08 -18.11 -11.34
N LEU A 328 0.55 -19.20 -11.86
CA LEU A 328 -0.77 -19.73 -11.56
C LEU A 328 -0.63 -21.13 -10.98
N PHE A 329 -1.21 -21.35 -9.82
CA PHE A 329 -1.19 -22.63 -9.13
C PHE A 329 -2.58 -23.25 -9.03
N ASP A 330 -2.65 -24.56 -9.05
CA ASP A 330 -3.81 -25.30 -8.60
C ASP A 330 -3.79 -25.39 -7.07
N THR A 331 -4.86 -24.92 -6.43
CA THR A 331 -4.91 -24.86 -4.95
C THR A 331 -5.15 -26.21 -4.29
N THR A 332 -5.60 -27.22 -5.06
CA THR A 332 -5.89 -28.56 -4.55
C THR A 332 -4.65 -29.43 -4.58
N SER A 333 -3.93 -29.45 -5.72
CA SER A 333 -2.70 -30.23 -5.87
C SER A 333 -1.45 -29.50 -5.39
N GLY A 334 -1.48 -28.15 -5.31
CA GLY A 334 -0.32 -27.30 -5.05
C GLY A 334 0.60 -27.13 -6.26
N GLU A 335 0.24 -27.69 -7.43
CA GLU A 335 1.07 -27.70 -8.63
C GLU A 335 1.05 -26.36 -9.37
N LEU A 336 2.18 -25.99 -9.94
CA LEU A 336 2.30 -24.88 -10.89
C LEU A 336 1.60 -25.24 -12.20
N VAL A 337 0.52 -24.51 -12.54
CA VAL A 337 -0.28 -24.73 -13.75
C VAL A 337 0.29 -23.95 -14.92
N ALA A 338 0.67 -22.70 -14.69
CA ALA A 338 1.22 -21.81 -15.70
C ALA A 338 2.13 -20.78 -15.07
N HIS A 339 3.06 -20.25 -15.83
CA HIS A 339 3.79 -19.04 -15.49
C HIS A 339 4.09 -18.24 -16.75
N LEU A 340 4.19 -16.93 -16.61
CA LEU A 340 4.52 -16.02 -17.69
C LEU A 340 5.48 -14.96 -17.18
N GLN A 341 6.54 -14.70 -17.96
CA GLN A 341 7.44 -13.56 -17.72
C GLN A 341 6.94 -12.38 -18.55
N TYR A 342 6.88 -11.22 -17.92
CA TYR A 342 6.51 -9.98 -18.58
C TYR A 342 7.76 -9.22 -19.01
N SER A 343 7.72 -8.61 -20.18
CA SER A 343 8.74 -7.65 -20.59
C SER A 343 8.59 -6.33 -19.80
N ASP A 344 9.65 -5.54 -19.77
CA ASP A 344 9.65 -4.22 -19.11
C ASP A 344 8.67 -3.23 -19.78
N THR A 345 8.21 -3.50 -20.99
CA THR A 345 7.18 -2.70 -21.66
C THR A 345 5.76 -3.14 -21.38
N GLU A 346 5.57 -4.35 -20.86
CA GLU A 346 4.25 -4.91 -20.51
C GLU A 346 3.91 -4.67 -19.04
N CYS A 347 4.79 -5.10 -18.14
CA CYS A 347 4.60 -4.95 -16.70
C CYS A 347 5.95 -5.04 -15.99
N THR A 348 6.49 -3.90 -15.60
CA THR A 348 7.71 -3.84 -14.78
C THR A 348 7.32 -3.88 -13.31
N ASN A 349 8.01 -4.70 -12.52
CA ASN A 349 7.79 -4.87 -11.09
C ASN A 349 6.32 -5.16 -10.74
N PRO A 350 5.77 -6.30 -11.17
CA PRO A 350 4.42 -6.72 -10.77
C PRO A 350 4.34 -6.93 -9.27
N VAL A 351 3.38 -6.27 -8.58
CA VAL A 351 3.35 -6.26 -7.12
C VAL A 351 2.09 -6.84 -6.51
N GLU A 352 0.92 -6.63 -7.10
CA GLU A 352 -0.35 -7.04 -6.49
C GLU A 352 -1.34 -7.55 -7.51
N PHE A 353 -1.86 -8.75 -7.27
CA PHE A 353 -3.08 -9.21 -7.90
C PHE A 353 -4.30 -8.83 -7.05
N SER A 354 -5.35 -8.39 -7.74
CA SER A 354 -6.68 -8.17 -7.18
C SER A 354 -7.72 -8.81 -8.08
N VAL A 355 -8.79 -9.36 -7.49
CA VAL A 355 -9.88 -10.01 -8.20
C VAL A 355 -11.17 -9.25 -7.94
N THR A 356 -11.87 -8.89 -9.00
CA THR A 356 -13.20 -8.28 -8.93
C THR A 356 -14.28 -9.33 -8.66
N SER A 357 -15.46 -8.89 -8.20
CA SER A 357 -16.59 -9.79 -7.90
C SER A 357 -17.06 -10.62 -9.11
N ASP A 358 -16.79 -10.18 -10.34
CA ASP A 358 -17.02 -10.92 -11.57
C ASP A 358 -15.82 -11.75 -12.04
N SER A 359 -14.86 -12.02 -11.14
CA SER A 359 -13.68 -12.88 -11.33
C SER A 359 -12.68 -12.38 -12.38
N ARG A 360 -12.65 -11.07 -12.67
CA ARG A 360 -11.61 -10.49 -13.51
C ARG A 360 -10.36 -10.22 -12.69
N LEU A 361 -9.21 -10.57 -13.24
CA LEU A 361 -7.92 -10.46 -12.58
C LEU A 361 -7.22 -9.15 -12.98
N ARG A 362 -6.80 -8.37 -11.99
CA ARG A 362 -6.05 -7.12 -12.14
C ARG A 362 -4.67 -7.26 -11.53
N LEU A 363 -3.67 -6.69 -12.17
CA LEU A 363 -2.30 -6.68 -11.69
C LEU A 363 -1.78 -5.25 -11.65
N VAL A 364 -1.24 -4.85 -10.52
CA VAL A 364 -0.51 -3.58 -10.35
C VAL A 364 0.95 -3.80 -10.75
N CYS A 365 1.45 -2.95 -11.67
CA CYS A 365 2.82 -2.91 -12.14
C CYS A 365 3.46 -1.60 -11.67
N GLU A 366 4.43 -1.65 -10.74
CA GLU A 366 5.05 -0.46 -10.13
C GLU A 366 5.79 0.43 -11.13
N GLY A 367 6.22 -0.14 -12.27
CA GLY A 367 7.10 0.53 -13.21
C GLY A 367 8.56 0.55 -12.73
N ASP A 368 9.35 1.43 -13.31
CA ASP A 368 10.77 1.61 -12.97
C ASP A 368 11.00 2.60 -11.81
N HIS A 369 9.94 3.03 -11.16
CA HIS A 369 9.87 4.01 -10.07
C HIS A 369 10.25 5.46 -10.47
N TYR A 370 10.51 5.72 -11.73
CA TYR A 370 10.78 7.05 -12.29
C TYR A 370 9.74 7.47 -13.31
N ARG A 371 9.02 6.52 -13.89
CA ARG A 371 7.97 6.71 -14.88
C ARG A 371 6.64 6.18 -14.33
N PRO A 372 5.52 6.62 -14.91
CA PRO A 372 4.22 6.07 -14.60
C PRO A 372 4.20 4.55 -14.68
N GLY A 373 3.62 3.93 -13.65
CA GLY A 373 3.30 2.52 -13.66
C GLY A 373 1.96 2.24 -14.32
N ALA A 374 1.44 1.04 -14.12
CA ALA A 374 0.19 0.63 -14.75
C ALA A 374 -0.65 -0.31 -13.87
N VAL A 375 -1.96 -0.34 -14.13
CA VAL A 375 -2.82 -1.43 -13.76
C VAL A 375 -3.23 -2.16 -15.03
N VAL A 376 -3.04 -3.47 -15.07
CA VAL A 376 -3.35 -4.30 -16.23
C VAL A 376 -4.44 -5.31 -15.93
N GLU A 377 -5.30 -5.59 -16.90
CA GLU A 377 -6.20 -6.74 -16.86
C GLU A 377 -5.47 -7.96 -17.40
N VAL A 378 -5.51 -9.06 -16.64
CA VAL A 378 -4.79 -10.28 -16.94
C VAL A 378 -5.79 -11.41 -17.19
N ASP A 379 -5.50 -12.23 -18.18
CA ASP A 379 -6.26 -13.46 -18.39
C ASP A 379 -6.04 -14.44 -17.24
N PRO A 380 -7.09 -14.89 -16.55
CA PRO A 380 -6.95 -15.71 -15.35
C PRO A 380 -6.45 -17.14 -15.60
N GLU A 381 -6.40 -17.59 -16.85
CA GLU A 381 -5.94 -18.94 -17.21
C GLU A 381 -4.54 -18.93 -17.83
N THR A 382 -4.25 -17.94 -18.66
CA THR A 382 -2.99 -17.85 -19.42
C THR A 382 -2.00 -16.84 -18.86
N LEU A 383 -2.43 -15.98 -17.95
CA LEU A 383 -1.68 -14.85 -17.40
C LEU A 383 -1.32 -13.76 -18.43
N ALA A 384 -1.83 -13.84 -19.65
CA ALA A 384 -1.59 -12.85 -20.68
C ALA A 384 -2.29 -11.53 -20.37
N ILE A 385 -1.63 -10.41 -20.62
CA ILE A 385 -2.20 -9.07 -20.44
C ILE A 385 -3.21 -8.80 -21.56
N LYS A 386 -4.45 -8.46 -21.18
CA LYS A 386 -5.56 -8.14 -22.10
C LYS A 386 -5.67 -6.64 -22.36
N SER A 387 -5.47 -5.83 -21.34
CA SER A 387 -5.55 -4.38 -21.42
C SER A 387 -4.69 -3.75 -20.34
N SER A 388 -4.32 -2.49 -20.52
CA SER A 388 -3.47 -1.73 -19.61
C SER A 388 -3.97 -0.31 -19.49
N VAL A 389 -3.93 0.22 -18.28
CA VAL A 389 -4.15 1.64 -17.98
C VAL A 389 -2.98 2.19 -17.21
N SER A 390 -2.38 3.27 -17.71
CA SER A 390 -1.29 3.96 -17.01
C SER A 390 -1.86 4.72 -15.81
N VAL A 391 -1.15 4.65 -14.69
CA VAL A 391 -1.38 5.43 -13.48
C VAL A 391 -0.17 6.33 -13.22
N GLU A 392 -0.01 6.84 -12.02
CA GLU A 392 1.12 7.70 -11.68
C GLU A 392 2.39 6.91 -11.32
N ILE A 393 3.42 7.60 -10.81
CA ILE A 393 4.74 6.99 -10.52
C ILE A 393 4.66 6.09 -9.28
N TYR A 394 5.18 4.87 -9.41
CA TYR A 394 5.31 3.89 -8.35
C TYR A 394 3.96 3.54 -7.68
N PRO A 395 2.97 3.01 -8.44
CA PRO A 395 1.78 2.43 -7.84
C PRO A 395 2.17 1.22 -6.98
N GLU A 396 1.71 1.17 -5.73
CA GLU A 396 2.12 0.10 -4.82
C GLU A 396 0.95 -0.81 -4.42
N ARG A 397 -0.23 -0.23 -4.14
CA ARG A 397 -1.41 -0.98 -3.73
C ARG A 397 -2.67 -0.45 -4.41
N MET A 398 -3.58 -1.37 -4.69
CA MET A 398 -4.91 -1.05 -5.21
C MET A 398 -6.00 -1.68 -4.35
N THR A 399 -7.01 -0.91 -4.01
CA THR A 399 -8.22 -1.43 -3.37
C THR A 399 -9.42 -1.19 -4.27
N ILE A 400 -10.30 -2.20 -4.36
CA ILE A 400 -11.46 -2.18 -5.26
C ILE A 400 -12.71 -1.78 -4.47
N LEU A 401 -13.43 -0.80 -4.99
CA LEU A 401 -14.80 -0.49 -4.60
C LEU A 401 -15.73 -1.18 -5.58
N GLU A 402 -16.47 -2.17 -5.08
CA GLU A 402 -17.53 -2.85 -5.83
C GLU A 402 -18.82 -2.01 -5.83
N PRO A 403 -19.70 -2.13 -6.85
CA PRO A 403 -20.92 -1.34 -6.98
C PRO A 403 -21.98 -1.64 -5.92
#